data_c691f19edd6582bddbf11ac775665a32
#
_entry.id   c691f19edd6582bddbf11ac775665a32
#
_cell.length_a   1.000
_cell.length_b   1.000
_cell.length_c   1.000
_cell.angle_alpha   90.00
_cell.angle_beta   90.00
_cell.angle_gamma   90.00
#
_symmetry.space_group_name_H-M   'P 1'
#
loop_
_entity.id
_entity.type
_entity.pdbx_description
1 polymer ?
#
loop_
_entity_poly.entity_id
_entity_poly.type
_entity_poly.pdbx_seq_one_letter_code
_entity_poly.pdbx_strand_id
1 'polypeptide(L)'
;VVLFSYVLIFSTLSSLYNAFKIGIYRIHEIIYSFSLAVVFTNIIMYLELSLIARNMVAVKPLLIGTVYQIISLVLCSLCANSIYFELHPARNLIAIFSDYKSGFELIKKMSKISDRFHISCGLNAASTPVEQIKKQIDRYEAVLICDIDKNMQKEIMSYCYTNEKRTYLLPDIKDI
;
A
#
# COMPACT_ATOMS: atom_id res chain seq x y z
N VAL A 1 26.89 17.92 -14.68
CA VAL A 1 27.37 16.89 -13.72
C VAL A 1 26.51 16.94 -12.47
N VAL A 2 26.48 18.03 -11.70
CA VAL A 2 25.77 18.18 -10.41
C VAL A 2 24.27 17.84 -10.49
N LEU A 3 23.56 18.29 -11.53
CA LEU A 3 22.14 17.97 -11.69
C LEU A 3 21.92 16.46 -11.97
N PHE A 4 22.82 15.85 -12.69
CA PHE A 4 22.75 14.43 -13.00
C PHE A 4 23.00 13.57 -11.74
N SER A 5 24.03 13.92 -10.95
CA SER A 5 24.31 13.24 -9.68
C SER A 5 23.13 13.40 -8.70
N TYR A 6 22.51 14.58 -8.64
CA TYR A 6 21.29 14.79 -7.82
C TYR A 6 20.17 13.80 -8.20
N VAL A 7 19.80 13.75 -9.48
CA VAL A 7 18.70 12.88 -9.95
C VAL A 7 19.03 11.40 -9.70
N LEU A 8 20.27 10.99 -9.91
CA LEU A 8 20.69 9.61 -9.69
C LEU A 8 20.64 9.23 -8.22
N ILE A 9 21.17 10.06 -7.33
CA ILE A 9 21.17 9.80 -5.88
C ILE A 9 19.74 9.83 -5.34
N PHE A 10 18.95 10.83 -5.72
CA PHE A 10 17.55 10.94 -5.28
C PHE A 10 16.71 9.74 -5.74
N SER A 11 16.86 9.33 -7.00
CA SER A 11 16.12 8.17 -7.55
C SER A 11 16.50 6.87 -6.85
N THR A 12 17.79 6.65 -6.59
CA THR A 12 18.28 5.46 -5.87
C THR A 12 17.78 5.41 -4.43
N LEU A 13 17.88 6.52 -3.70
CA LEU A 13 17.40 6.60 -2.33
C LEU A 13 15.88 6.45 -2.26
N SER A 14 15.13 7.10 -3.13
CA SER A 14 13.67 6.96 -3.20
C SER A 14 13.24 5.53 -3.50
N SER A 15 13.96 4.83 -4.36
CA SER A 15 13.73 3.40 -4.65
C SER A 15 14.05 2.53 -3.45
N LEU A 16 15.16 2.78 -2.76
CA LEU A 16 15.59 2.05 -1.57
C LEU A 16 14.57 2.16 -0.44
N TYR A 17 14.01 3.35 -0.23
CA TYR A 17 12.97 3.60 0.77
C TYR A 17 11.54 3.25 0.29
N ASN A 18 11.40 2.60 -0.86
CA ASN A 18 10.10 2.21 -1.44
C ASN A 18 9.12 3.37 -1.67
N ALA A 19 9.60 4.59 -1.85
CA ALA A 19 8.79 5.79 -2.00
C ALA A 19 7.87 5.77 -3.24
N PHE A 20 8.23 5.01 -4.28
CA PHE A 20 7.45 4.87 -5.51
C PHE A 20 6.30 3.85 -5.45
N LYS A 21 6.14 3.12 -4.33
CA LYS A 21 5.10 2.09 -4.20
C LYS A 21 3.74 2.68 -3.77
N ILE A 22 3.21 3.61 -4.58
CA ILE A 22 1.88 4.20 -4.39
C ILE A 22 0.83 3.09 -4.47
N GLY A 23 -0.18 3.13 -3.59
CA GLY A 23 -1.23 2.12 -3.53
C GLY A 23 -0.89 0.88 -2.68
N ILE A 24 0.38 0.60 -2.37
CA ILE A 24 0.80 -0.48 -1.47
C ILE A 24 1.00 0.04 -0.05
N TYR A 25 1.73 1.14 0.08
CA TYR A 25 1.96 1.81 1.37
C TYR A 25 0.93 2.90 1.63
N ARG A 26 0.78 3.28 2.90
CA ARG A 26 -0.07 4.41 3.28
C ARG A 26 0.59 5.72 2.83
N ILE A 27 -0.22 6.73 2.51
CA ILE A 27 0.28 8.00 1.97
C ILE A 27 1.33 8.66 2.89
N HIS A 28 1.14 8.61 4.20
CA HIS A 28 2.11 9.16 5.15
C HIS A 28 3.45 8.41 5.12
N GLU A 29 3.46 7.09 4.92
CA GLU A 29 4.69 6.30 4.79
C GLU A 29 5.47 6.70 3.53
N ILE A 30 4.76 6.94 2.43
CA ILE A 30 5.35 7.43 1.17
C ILE A 30 5.95 8.82 1.36
N ILE A 31 5.22 9.72 2.03
CA ILE A 31 5.71 11.08 2.33
C ILE A 31 6.96 11.03 3.19
N TYR A 32 7.00 10.19 4.24
CA TYR A 32 8.20 10.02 5.06
C TYR A 32 9.38 9.46 4.26
N SER A 33 9.15 8.47 3.42
CA SER A 33 10.18 7.87 2.57
C SER A 33 10.79 8.90 1.60
N PHE A 34 9.95 9.70 0.93
CA PHE A 34 10.43 10.77 0.06
C PHE A 34 11.16 11.87 0.84
N SER A 35 10.62 12.30 1.98
CA SER A 35 11.25 13.33 2.81
C SER A 35 12.64 12.91 3.27
N LEU A 36 12.78 11.65 3.68
CA LEU A 36 14.06 11.08 4.08
C LEU A 36 15.04 11.03 2.90
N ALA A 37 14.58 10.59 1.73
CA ALA A 37 15.39 10.57 0.52
C ALA A 37 15.89 11.97 0.14
N VAL A 38 15.05 13.01 0.21
CA VAL A 38 15.44 14.41 -0.06
C VAL A 38 16.51 14.88 0.92
N VAL A 39 16.31 14.64 2.21
CA VAL A 39 17.27 15.09 3.24
C VAL A 39 18.64 14.47 3.00
N PHE A 40 18.71 13.14 2.80
CA PHE A 40 19.99 12.47 2.51
C PHE A 40 20.61 12.92 1.19
N THR A 41 19.80 13.06 0.14
CA THR A 41 20.28 13.57 -1.14
C THR A 41 20.91 14.96 -0.98
N ASN A 42 20.24 15.87 -0.27
CA ASN A 42 20.73 17.22 -0.04
C ASN A 42 22.01 17.27 0.81
N ILE A 43 22.17 16.37 1.77
CA ILE A 43 23.42 16.23 2.54
C ILE A 43 24.56 15.80 1.63
N ILE A 44 24.36 14.79 0.80
CA ILE A 44 25.37 14.30 -0.14
C ILE A 44 25.72 15.41 -1.16
N MET A 45 24.71 16.08 -1.71
CA MET A 45 24.92 17.19 -2.64
C MET A 45 25.64 18.38 -2.02
N TYR A 46 25.39 18.67 -0.75
CA TYR A 46 26.14 19.70 -0.02
C TYR A 46 27.63 19.38 0.04
N LEU A 47 27.98 18.13 0.32
CA LEU A 47 29.38 17.68 0.34
C LEU A 47 30.00 17.77 -1.07
N GLU A 48 29.29 17.32 -2.11
CA GLU A 48 29.74 17.40 -3.50
C GLU A 48 30.02 18.85 -3.92
N LEU A 49 29.07 19.77 -3.65
CA LEU A 49 29.20 21.19 -3.97
C LEU A 49 30.35 21.85 -3.21
N SER A 50 30.52 21.53 -1.93
CA SER A 50 31.60 22.08 -1.12
C SER A 50 32.98 21.62 -1.58
N LEU A 51 33.08 20.37 -2.05
CA LEU A 51 34.29 19.83 -2.66
C LEU A 51 34.65 20.55 -3.98
N ILE A 52 33.65 20.74 -4.84
CA ILE A 52 33.82 21.43 -6.12
C ILE A 52 34.23 22.90 -5.92
N ALA A 53 33.54 23.56 -4.98
CA ALA A 53 33.81 24.97 -4.66
C ALA A 53 35.12 25.20 -3.88
N ARG A 54 35.73 24.13 -3.36
CA ARG A 54 36.92 24.19 -2.45
C ARG A 54 36.70 25.07 -1.22
N ASN A 55 35.45 25.35 -0.89
CA ASN A 55 35.00 26.16 0.25
C ASN A 55 33.67 25.64 0.78
N MET A 56 33.39 25.85 2.06
CA MET A 56 32.07 25.54 2.59
C MET A 56 31.01 26.46 2.00
N VAL A 57 30.04 25.86 1.31
CA VAL A 57 28.91 26.59 0.73
C VAL A 57 27.95 27.06 1.84
N ALA A 58 27.29 28.20 1.65
CA ALA A 58 26.32 28.70 2.61
C ALA A 58 25.17 27.70 2.84
N VAL A 59 24.93 27.33 4.08
CA VAL A 59 23.90 26.31 4.46
C VAL A 59 22.47 26.85 4.35
N LYS A 60 22.26 28.17 4.56
CA LYS A 60 20.93 28.79 4.54
C LYS A 60 20.13 28.53 3.25
N PRO A 61 20.67 28.75 2.03
CA PRO A 61 19.94 28.47 0.81
C PRO A 61 19.58 26.99 0.67
N LEU A 62 20.46 26.09 1.12
CA LEU A 62 20.22 24.65 1.11
C LEU A 62 19.02 24.26 1.98
N LEU A 63 18.96 24.80 3.20
CA LEU A 63 17.84 24.53 4.13
C LEU A 63 16.51 25.04 3.55
N ILE A 64 16.50 26.27 3.03
CA ILE A 64 15.29 26.85 2.40
C ILE A 64 14.86 25.97 1.20
N GLY A 65 15.82 25.58 0.35
CA GLY A 65 15.56 24.70 -0.77
C GLY A 65 15.02 23.34 -0.35
N THR A 66 15.57 22.74 0.70
CA THR A 66 15.09 21.45 1.25
C THR A 66 13.65 21.55 1.75
N VAL A 67 13.28 22.60 2.47
CA VAL A 67 11.91 22.82 2.93
C VAL A 67 10.96 22.96 1.74
N TYR A 68 11.33 23.76 0.74
CA TYR A 68 10.53 23.89 -0.48
C TYR A 68 10.36 22.57 -1.23
N GLN A 69 11.40 21.76 -1.33
CA GLN A 69 11.36 20.43 -1.94
C GLN A 69 10.41 19.49 -1.19
N ILE A 70 10.48 19.47 0.13
CA ILE A 70 9.59 18.62 0.95
C ILE A 70 8.13 19.05 0.76
N ILE A 71 7.83 20.35 0.80
CA ILE A 71 6.46 20.84 0.57
C ILE A 71 5.96 20.42 -0.83
N SER A 72 6.77 20.61 -1.85
CA SER A 72 6.45 20.23 -3.22
C SER A 72 6.19 18.71 -3.33
N LEU A 73 7.04 17.88 -2.71
CA LEU A 73 6.87 16.43 -2.69
C LEU A 73 5.60 15.97 -1.96
N VAL A 74 5.25 16.62 -0.86
CA VAL A 74 3.99 16.34 -0.16
C VAL A 74 2.80 16.60 -1.09
N LEU A 75 2.76 17.76 -1.74
CA LEU A 75 1.70 18.10 -2.69
C LEU A 75 1.65 17.11 -3.86
N CYS A 76 2.78 16.80 -4.48
CA CYS A 76 2.85 15.83 -5.58
C CYS A 76 2.41 14.43 -5.12
N SER A 77 2.79 13.99 -3.93
CA SER A 77 2.40 12.68 -3.38
C SER A 77 0.91 12.59 -3.12
N LEU A 78 0.29 13.65 -2.58
CA LEU A 78 -1.15 13.72 -2.38
C LEU A 78 -1.91 13.68 -3.71
N CYS A 79 -1.48 14.47 -4.70
CA CYS A 79 -2.07 14.44 -6.04
C CYS A 79 -1.92 13.06 -6.71
N ALA A 80 -0.72 12.48 -6.66
CA ALA A 80 -0.46 11.16 -7.24
C ALA A 80 -1.30 10.07 -6.58
N ASN A 81 -1.48 10.13 -5.25
CA ASN A 81 -2.33 9.21 -4.51
C ASN A 81 -3.82 9.35 -4.91
N SER A 82 -4.32 10.58 -5.03
CA SER A 82 -5.70 10.84 -5.50
C SER A 82 -5.93 10.28 -6.90
N ILE A 83 -5.05 10.60 -7.83
CA ILE A 83 -5.12 10.11 -9.22
C ILE A 83 -5.03 8.57 -9.26
N TYR A 84 -4.17 7.97 -8.44
CA TYR A 84 -4.03 6.52 -8.39
C TYR A 84 -5.33 5.83 -7.98
N PHE A 85 -6.01 6.30 -6.93
CA PHE A 85 -7.27 5.69 -6.46
C PHE A 85 -8.47 6.03 -7.34
N GLU A 86 -8.42 7.11 -8.09
CA GLU A 86 -9.41 7.42 -9.12
C GLU A 86 -9.30 6.47 -10.32
N LEU A 87 -8.08 6.16 -10.75
CA LEU A 87 -7.81 5.22 -11.84
C LEU A 87 -7.97 3.74 -11.43
N HIS A 88 -7.76 3.44 -10.14
CA HIS A 88 -7.85 2.09 -9.57
C HIS A 88 -8.87 2.08 -8.43
N PRO A 89 -10.17 2.07 -8.75
CA PRO A 89 -11.21 2.06 -7.72
C PRO A 89 -11.12 0.84 -6.82
N ALA A 90 -11.63 0.97 -5.61
CA ALA A 90 -11.64 -0.09 -4.62
C ALA A 90 -12.31 -1.35 -5.18
N ARG A 91 -11.65 -2.50 -5.03
CA ARG A 91 -12.17 -3.77 -5.54
C ARG A 91 -13.33 -4.27 -4.69
N ASN A 92 -14.33 -4.81 -5.36
CA ASN A 92 -15.44 -5.45 -4.71
C ASN A 92 -15.04 -6.83 -4.17
N LEU A 93 -15.09 -6.97 -2.85
CA LEU A 93 -14.72 -8.16 -2.11
C LEU A 93 -15.94 -8.84 -1.52
N ILE A 94 -15.91 -10.17 -1.52
CA ILE A 94 -16.78 -11.01 -0.71
C ILE A 94 -15.97 -11.51 0.50
N ALA A 95 -16.50 -11.33 1.71
CA ALA A 95 -15.90 -11.86 2.94
C ALA A 95 -16.57 -13.18 3.32
N ILE A 96 -15.76 -14.21 3.55
CA ILE A 96 -16.22 -15.54 3.98
C ILE A 96 -15.67 -15.80 5.37
N PHE A 97 -16.56 -16.06 6.34
CA PHE A 97 -16.23 -16.28 7.75
C PHE A 97 -17.09 -17.38 8.36
N SER A 98 -16.61 -18.07 9.38
CA SER A 98 -17.39 -19.07 10.12
C SER A 98 -18.08 -18.47 11.34
N ASP A 99 -17.40 -17.57 12.07
CA ASP A 99 -17.98 -16.90 13.23
C ASP A 99 -18.43 -15.48 12.87
N TYR A 100 -19.70 -15.19 13.18
CA TYR A 100 -20.32 -13.89 12.87
C TYR A 100 -19.65 -12.73 13.62
N LYS A 101 -19.17 -12.97 14.85
CA LYS A 101 -18.54 -11.95 15.69
C LYS A 101 -17.18 -11.53 15.12
N SER A 102 -16.35 -12.51 14.78
CA SER A 102 -15.04 -12.32 14.16
C SER A 102 -15.18 -11.68 12.78
N GLY A 103 -16.15 -12.14 11.97
CA GLY A 103 -16.42 -11.58 10.64
C GLY A 103 -16.86 -10.12 10.69
N PHE A 104 -17.75 -9.75 11.61
CA PHE A 104 -18.24 -8.38 11.73
C PHE A 104 -17.16 -7.39 12.20
N GLU A 105 -16.36 -7.78 13.20
CA GLU A 105 -15.22 -6.94 13.64
C GLU A 105 -14.20 -6.72 12.52
N LEU A 106 -14.00 -7.74 11.71
CA LEU A 106 -13.08 -7.69 10.58
C LEU A 106 -13.59 -6.76 9.48
N ILE A 107 -14.86 -6.91 9.09
CA ILE A 107 -15.52 -6.02 8.13
C ILE A 107 -15.40 -4.57 8.61
N LYS A 108 -15.63 -4.32 9.91
CA LYS A 108 -15.49 -3.00 10.53
C LYS A 108 -14.05 -2.48 10.53
N LYS A 109 -13.05 -3.35 10.71
CA LYS A 109 -11.63 -2.96 10.61
C LYS A 109 -11.23 -2.66 9.16
N MET A 110 -11.69 -3.47 8.22
CA MET A 110 -11.38 -3.27 6.80
C MET A 110 -12.15 -2.11 6.17
N SER A 111 -13.36 -1.79 6.63
CA SER A 111 -14.08 -0.59 6.18
C SER A 111 -13.36 0.73 6.49
N LYS A 112 -12.41 0.72 7.44
CA LYS A 112 -11.51 1.86 7.68
C LYS A 112 -10.45 2.04 6.58
N ILE A 113 -10.28 1.06 5.71
CA ILE A 113 -9.36 1.08 4.56
C ILE A 113 -10.19 1.01 3.27
N SER A 114 -11.28 1.77 3.24
CA SER A 114 -12.27 1.79 2.14
C SER A 114 -11.68 2.17 0.79
N ASP A 115 -10.55 2.90 0.78
CA ASP A 115 -9.90 3.35 -0.45
C ASP A 115 -9.36 2.19 -1.29
N ARG A 116 -9.13 1.03 -0.68
CA ARG A 116 -8.54 -0.14 -1.35
C ARG A 116 -9.49 -1.30 -1.53
N PHE A 117 -10.42 -1.49 -0.60
CA PHE A 117 -11.28 -2.66 -0.52
C PHE A 117 -12.71 -2.26 -0.17
N HIS A 118 -13.65 -2.66 -1.00
CA HIS A 118 -15.06 -2.51 -0.72
C HIS A 118 -15.68 -3.89 -0.46
N ILE A 119 -16.01 -4.17 0.81
CA ILE A 119 -16.67 -5.43 1.17
C ILE A 119 -18.15 -5.27 0.86
N SER A 120 -18.58 -5.88 -0.25
CA SER A 120 -19.96 -5.80 -0.72
C SER A 120 -20.87 -6.86 -0.11
N CYS A 121 -20.32 -8.00 0.32
CA CYS A 121 -21.08 -9.10 0.87
C CYS A 121 -20.26 -9.88 1.91
N GLY A 122 -20.92 -10.32 2.97
CA GLY A 122 -20.38 -11.25 3.95
C GLY A 122 -21.17 -12.56 3.93
N LEU A 123 -20.47 -13.70 3.77
CA LEU A 123 -21.06 -15.03 3.79
C LEU A 123 -20.58 -15.82 5.01
N ASN A 124 -21.52 -16.46 5.69
CA ASN A 124 -21.21 -17.39 6.75
C ASN A 124 -20.96 -18.79 6.15
N ALA A 125 -19.71 -19.27 6.27
CA ALA A 125 -19.29 -20.56 5.76
C ALA A 125 -19.92 -21.74 6.54
N ALA A 126 -20.28 -21.55 7.80
CA ALA A 126 -20.91 -22.60 8.60
C ALA A 126 -22.34 -22.90 8.19
N SER A 127 -23.06 -21.94 7.61
CA SER A 127 -24.45 -22.07 7.20
C SER A 127 -24.67 -22.20 5.68
N THR A 128 -23.63 -22.01 4.88
CA THR A 128 -23.76 -21.95 3.41
C THR A 128 -22.99 -23.10 2.75
N PRO A 129 -23.64 -23.92 1.90
CA PRO A 129 -22.97 -24.98 1.13
C PRO A 129 -21.85 -24.41 0.25
N VAL A 130 -20.74 -25.15 0.11
CA VAL A 130 -19.56 -24.73 -0.66
C VAL A 130 -19.90 -24.38 -2.12
N GLU A 131 -20.81 -25.11 -2.73
CA GLU A 131 -21.31 -24.86 -4.09
C GLU A 131 -21.95 -23.48 -4.24
N GLN A 132 -22.71 -23.04 -3.23
CA GLN A 132 -23.31 -21.68 -3.25
C GLN A 132 -22.26 -20.61 -3.02
N ILE A 133 -21.27 -20.88 -2.15
CA ILE A 133 -20.14 -19.99 -1.94
C ILE A 133 -19.38 -19.76 -3.25
N LYS A 134 -19.08 -20.84 -4.01
CA LYS A 134 -18.40 -20.75 -5.32
C LYS A 134 -19.19 -19.89 -6.32
N LYS A 135 -20.51 -20.08 -6.42
CA LYS A 135 -21.37 -19.26 -7.29
C LYS A 135 -21.39 -17.78 -6.91
N GLN A 136 -21.27 -17.48 -5.61
CA GLN A 136 -21.20 -16.10 -5.16
C GLN A 136 -19.82 -15.48 -5.46
N ILE A 137 -18.74 -16.24 -5.26
CA ILE A 137 -17.37 -15.82 -5.57
C ILE A 137 -17.24 -15.32 -7.02
N ASP A 138 -17.92 -15.95 -7.96
CA ASP A 138 -17.84 -15.59 -9.39
C ASP A 138 -18.30 -14.16 -9.66
N ARG A 139 -19.18 -13.60 -8.81
CA ARG A 139 -19.72 -12.25 -8.95
C ARG A 139 -18.79 -11.15 -8.43
N TYR A 140 -17.73 -11.52 -7.72
CA TYR A 140 -16.80 -10.60 -7.09
C TYR A 140 -15.39 -10.72 -7.67
N GLU A 141 -14.62 -9.64 -7.55
CA GLU A 141 -13.25 -9.58 -8.07
C GLU A 141 -12.24 -10.26 -7.16
N ALA A 142 -12.54 -10.28 -5.87
CA ALA A 142 -11.64 -10.87 -4.88
C ALA A 142 -12.40 -11.44 -3.69
N VAL A 143 -11.75 -12.36 -2.98
CA VAL A 143 -12.31 -13.11 -1.84
C VAL A 143 -11.45 -12.86 -0.61
N LEU A 144 -12.10 -12.53 0.49
CA LEU A 144 -11.47 -12.43 1.81
C LEU A 144 -11.88 -13.64 2.63
N ILE A 145 -10.93 -14.46 3.03
CA ILE A 145 -11.15 -15.65 3.83
C ILE A 145 -10.72 -15.39 5.27
N CYS A 146 -11.62 -15.61 6.21
CA CYS A 146 -11.43 -15.37 7.63
C CYS A 146 -11.96 -16.53 8.43
N ASP A 147 -11.11 -17.13 9.26
CA ASP A 147 -11.47 -18.11 10.29
C ASP A 147 -12.50 -19.15 9.79
N ILE A 148 -12.14 -19.90 8.76
CA ILE A 148 -12.93 -21.02 8.24
C ILE A 148 -12.15 -22.33 8.41
N ASP A 149 -12.88 -23.47 8.39
CA ASP A 149 -12.25 -24.80 8.45
C ASP A 149 -11.18 -24.98 7.38
N LYS A 150 -10.04 -25.58 7.76
CA LYS A 150 -8.87 -25.77 6.89
C LYS A 150 -9.17 -26.52 5.60
N ASN A 151 -10.11 -27.46 5.63
CA ASN A 151 -10.49 -28.22 4.43
C ASN A 151 -11.27 -27.35 3.45
N MET A 152 -12.26 -26.60 3.96
CA MET A 152 -13.06 -25.66 3.19
C MET A 152 -12.17 -24.50 2.66
N GLN A 153 -11.24 -24.03 3.47
CA GLN A 153 -10.28 -23.02 3.06
C GLN A 153 -9.47 -23.46 1.84
N LYS A 154 -8.91 -24.68 1.87
CA LYS A 154 -8.15 -25.24 0.73
C LYS A 154 -9.01 -25.37 -0.53
N GLU A 155 -10.24 -25.80 -0.37
CA GLU A 155 -11.15 -25.96 -1.50
C GLU A 155 -11.51 -24.61 -2.14
N ILE A 156 -11.84 -23.60 -1.32
CA ILE A 156 -12.15 -22.25 -1.81
C ILE A 156 -10.91 -21.62 -2.45
N MET A 157 -9.73 -21.78 -1.84
CA MET A 157 -8.49 -21.26 -2.41
C MET A 157 -8.16 -21.91 -3.75
N SER A 158 -8.32 -23.24 -3.87
CA SER A 158 -8.12 -23.96 -5.14
C SER A 158 -9.09 -23.46 -6.22
N TYR A 159 -10.34 -23.25 -5.87
CA TYR A 159 -11.34 -22.69 -6.76
C TYR A 159 -10.99 -21.27 -7.22
N CYS A 160 -10.60 -20.40 -6.28
CA CYS A 160 -10.18 -19.02 -6.58
C CYS A 160 -8.95 -19.00 -7.49
N TYR A 161 -7.98 -19.87 -7.24
CA TYR A 161 -6.77 -19.99 -8.06
C TYR A 161 -7.11 -20.40 -9.52
N THR A 162 -7.97 -21.42 -9.67
CA THR A 162 -8.40 -21.90 -11.00
C THR A 162 -9.17 -20.83 -11.79
N ASN A 163 -9.92 -19.96 -11.11
CA ASN A 163 -10.72 -18.89 -11.72
C ASN A 163 -10.03 -17.52 -11.68
N GLU A 164 -8.71 -17.47 -11.43
CA GLU A 164 -7.90 -16.24 -11.39
C GLU A 164 -8.43 -15.17 -10.44
N LYS A 165 -9.16 -15.56 -9.37
CA LYS A 165 -9.68 -14.67 -8.36
C LYS A 165 -8.62 -14.39 -7.30
N ARG A 166 -8.45 -13.14 -6.92
CA ARG A 166 -7.52 -12.77 -5.84
C ARG A 166 -8.07 -13.19 -4.49
N THR A 167 -7.24 -13.85 -3.71
CA THR A 167 -7.61 -14.34 -2.39
C THR A 167 -6.78 -13.65 -1.33
N TYR A 168 -7.45 -13.06 -0.35
CA TYR A 168 -6.83 -12.48 0.84
C TYR A 168 -7.13 -13.38 2.03
N LEU A 169 -6.07 -13.84 2.68
CA LEU A 169 -6.13 -14.65 3.90
C LEU A 169 -5.83 -13.77 5.09
N LEU A 170 -6.68 -13.81 6.09
CA LEU A 170 -6.32 -13.31 7.40
C LEU A 170 -5.78 -14.46 8.24
N PRO A 171 -4.56 -14.33 8.78
CA PRO A 171 -4.04 -15.29 9.74
C PRO A 171 -4.94 -15.29 10.98
N ASP A 172 -5.22 -16.49 11.49
CA ASP A 172 -5.94 -16.65 12.76
C ASP A 172 -5.09 -16.05 13.88
N ILE A 173 -5.70 -15.17 14.69
CA ILE A 173 -4.99 -14.49 15.81
C ILE A 173 -4.60 -15.53 16.90
N LYS A 174 -5.12 -16.75 16.82
CA LYS A 174 -4.77 -17.83 17.73
C LYS A 174 -3.43 -18.53 17.40
N ASP A 175 -2.85 -18.25 16.24
CA ASP A 175 -1.59 -18.85 15.79
C ASP A 175 -0.36 -17.91 16.00
N ILE A 176 -0.53 -16.79 16.76
CA ILE A 176 0.50 -15.88 17.22
C ILE A 176 0.57 -15.93 18.75
#